data_bba313fee867f9a3e3eaca64f1b84f51
#
_entry.id   bba313fee867f9a3e3eaca64f1b84f51
#
_cell.length_a   1.000
_cell.length_b   1.000
_cell.length_c   1.000
_cell.angle_alpha   90.00
_cell.angle_beta   90.00
_cell.angle_gamma   90.00
#
_symmetry.space_group_name_H-M   'P 1'
#
loop_
_entity.id
_entity.type
_entity.pdbx_description
1 polymer ?
#
loop_
_entity_poly.entity_id
_entity_poly.type
_entity_poly.pdbx_seq_one_letter_code
_entity_poly.pdbx_strand_id
1 'polypeptide(L)'
;MGNDLLARRERLLGPNVPTFYDRPVEIVRGQGSSLFDADGQRYLDAYNNVAHCGHCHPRIVKAICEQAATLNTHTRYLHEGILDYAEALLGKFGFDGQLLMACTGSEANDVALRMAQAVTGKRGFIATDNTYHGNTTAVAHLSTRRPPIGGWPDHIRRVPAPDSLAPLGGSLEAQPEAFAANVAQAIAELEESGHGFAGFMLCPIFANEGMPGIAPGFLDPTVEVIRRAGGLILCDEVQPGFGRIGSHFWGHEWLGFTPDVVTMGKPMGNGHPVAGLVAKPDVMAAFREAFGYFNTFGGNPVSVAAAMETLRVIEDEGLQENAAQVGDYLLQGLRALSHPLISEARCLGFFLGIELAQDGEPASEAAGRIVEAMRERHVLMGRVGRAQHILKIRPPMVFNRADADEMLEKLAQSFEELPA
;
A
#
# COMPACT_ATOMS: atom_id res chain seq x y z
N MET A 1 -12.52 24.35 21.07
CA MET A 1 -12.59 24.43 19.59
C MET A 1 -12.77 23.04 18.93
N GLY A 2 -12.13 21.97 19.39
CA GLY A 2 -12.23 20.64 18.74
C GLY A 2 -13.62 20.00 18.63
N ASN A 3 -14.50 20.21 19.60
CA ASN A 3 -15.87 19.65 19.55
C ASN A 3 -16.75 20.25 18.45
N ASP A 4 -16.53 21.50 18.08
CA ASP A 4 -17.30 22.17 17.01
C ASP A 4 -16.87 21.67 15.63
N LEU A 5 -15.56 21.45 15.41
CA LEU A 5 -15.03 20.97 14.13
C LEU A 5 -15.45 19.52 13.85
N LEU A 6 -15.42 18.64 14.86
CA LEU A 6 -15.88 17.27 14.74
C LEU A 6 -17.38 17.20 14.43
N ALA A 7 -18.21 17.91 15.19
CA ALA A 7 -19.65 17.96 14.93
C ALA A 7 -19.98 18.55 13.54
N ARG A 8 -19.23 19.57 13.11
CA ARG A 8 -19.35 20.13 11.76
C ARG A 8 -18.96 19.11 10.69
N ARG A 9 -17.88 18.34 10.90
CA ARG A 9 -17.43 17.28 10.01
C ARG A 9 -18.49 16.18 9.87
N GLU A 10 -19.01 15.67 10.98
CA GLU A 10 -20.06 14.65 10.99
C GLU A 10 -21.31 15.10 10.23
N ARG A 11 -21.74 16.34 10.46
CA ARG A 11 -22.90 16.91 9.76
C ARG A 11 -22.67 17.05 8.24
N LEU A 12 -21.47 17.40 7.81
CA LEU A 12 -21.16 17.71 6.40
C LEU A 12 -20.67 16.51 5.60
N LEU A 13 -19.87 15.63 6.19
CA LEU A 13 -19.28 14.46 5.53
C LEU A 13 -20.00 13.16 5.90
N GLY A 14 -20.84 13.20 6.92
CA GLY A 14 -21.53 12.01 7.45
C GLY A 14 -20.57 11.01 8.12
N PRO A 15 -21.05 9.82 8.48
CA PRO A 15 -20.28 8.85 9.25
C PRO A 15 -19.33 7.99 8.42
N ASN A 16 -19.32 8.13 7.07
CA ASN A 16 -18.59 7.23 6.17
C ASN A 16 -17.08 7.46 6.10
N VAL A 17 -16.62 8.61 6.60
CA VAL A 17 -15.19 8.95 6.65
C VAL A 17 -14.78 9.10 8.12
N PRO A 18 -14.45 7.98 8.81
CA PRO A 18 -14.10 8.02 10.23
C PRO A 18 -12.77 8.73 10.45
N THR A 19 -12.60 9.25 11.65
CA THR A 19 -11.30 9.71 12.16
C THR A 19 -10.46 8.55 12.67
N PHE A 20 -9.13 8.71 12.80
CA PHE A 20 -8.23 7.62 13.15
C PHE A 20 -8.23 7.27 14.64
N TYR A 21 -8.43 8.26 15.51
CA TYR A 21 -8.22 8.16 16.95
C TYR A 21 -9.50 8.46 17.71
N ASP A 22 -9.63 7.95 18.93
CA ASP A 22 -10.75 8.23 19.82
C ASP A 22 -10.86 9.74 20.11
N ARG A 23 -9.69 10.41 20.21
CA ARG A 23 -9.60 11.87 20.22
C ARG A 23 -8.93 12.35 18.94
N PRO A 24 -9.70 12.73 17.92
CA PRO A 24 -9.17 13.18 16.65
C PRO A 24 -8.23 14.36 16.77
N VAL A 25 -7.21 14.42 15.92
CA VAL A 25 -6.24 15.52 15.87
C VAL A 25 -6.59 16.45 14.72
N GLU A 26 -6.64 17.75 14.97
CA GLU A 26 -6.81 18.80 13.96
C GLU A 26 -5.46 19.16 13.36
N ILE A 27 -5.08 18.56 12.24
CA ILE A 27 -3.80 18.84 11.56
C ILE A 27 -3.96 20.01 10.61
N VAL A 28 -3.11 21.04 10.75
CA VAL A 28 -3.14 22.28 9.95
C VAL A 28 -1.85 22.53 9.17
N ARG A 29 -0.75 21.86 9.50
CA ARG A 29 0.55 22.03 8.83
C ARG A 29 1.35 20.73 8.86
N GLY A 30 2.17 20.51 7.83
CA GLY A 30 3.12 19.40 7.76
C GLY A 30 4.50 19.86 7.29
N GLN A 31 5.57 19.18 7.75
CA GLN A 31 6.94 19.43 7.33
C GLN A 31 7.80 18.19 7.60
N GLY A 32 8.42 17.63 6.57
CA GLY A 32 9.25 16.41 6.70
C GLY A 32 8.45 15.25 7.31
N SER A 33 8.93 14.68 8.40
CA SER A 33 8.26 13.63 9.18
C SER A 33 7.28 14.16 10.23
N SER A 34 7.01 15.46 10.28
CA SER A 34 6.22 16.10 11.35
C SER A 34 4.92 16.70 10.83
N LEU A 35 3.87 16.55 11.64
CA LEU A 35 2.58 17.21 11.48
C LEU A 35 2.35 18.13 12.68
N PHE A 36 1.56 19.18 12.50
CA PHE A 36 1.29 20.15 13.54
C PHE A 36 -0.20 20.46 13.62
N ASP A 37 -0.73 20.53 14.84
CA ASP A 37 -2.10 20.95 15.08
C ASP A 37 -2.28 22.47 15.13
N ALA A 38 -3.52 22.90 15.37
CA ALA A 38 -3.89 24.32 15.42
C ALA A 38 -3.25 25.08 16.58
N ASP A 39 -2.85 24.38 17.64
CA ASP A 39 -2.18 24.99 18.80
C ASP A 39 -0.64 24.98 18.64
N GLY A 40 -0.15 24.46 17.52
CA GLY A 40 1.29 24.37 17.21
C GLY A 40 1.97 23.13 17.79
N GLN A 41 1.22 22.22 18.41
CA GLN A 41 1.79 20.96 18.90
C GLN A 41 2.30 20.11 17.75
N ARG A 42 3.55 19.67 17.84
CA ARG A 42 4.18 18.76 16.87
C ARG A 42 3.76 17.32 17.15
N TYR A 43 3.41 16.60 16.10
CA TYR A 43 3.22 15.16 16.07
C TYR A 43 4.23 14.53 15.12
N LEU A 44 4.91 13.48 15.56
CA LEU A 44 5.76 12.66 14.71
C LEU A 44 4.88 11.72 13.88
N ASP A 45 5.02 11.76 12.56
CA ASP A 45 4.24 10.93 11.65
C ASP A 45 4.93 9.60 11.39
N ALA A 46 4.49 8.56 12.08
CA ALA A 46 4.91 7.18 11.84
C ALA A 46 3.85 6.36 11.05
N TYR A 47 2.89 7.03 10.41
CA TYR A 47 1.78 6.38 9.70
C TYR A 47 1.72 6.67 8.21
N ASN A 48 2.03 7.89 7.78
CA ASN A 48 1.57 8.42 6.50
C ASN A 48 2.49 8.07 5.33
N ASN A 49 2.15 7.03 4.59
CA ASN A 49 2.88 6.63 3.37
C ASN A 49 2.42 7.39 2.10
N VAL A 50 1.65 8.47 2.22
CA VAL A 50 1.22 9.33 1.11
C VAL A 50 2.22 10.46 0.91
N ALA A 51 2.63 11.16 1.97
CA ALA A 51 3.72 12.13 1.94
C ALA A 51 5.07 11.40 1.93
N HIS A 52 5.36 10.71 0.85
CA HIS A 52 6.46 9.76 0.72
C HIS A 52 7.83 10.41 0.98
N CYS A 53 8.12 11.52 0.32
CA CYS A 53 9.33 12.33 0.51
C CYS A 53 9.21 13.33 1.66
N GLY A 54 8.25 13.13 2.58
CA GLY A 54 7.94 14.08 3.65
C GLY A 54 6.88 15.10 3.28
N HIS A 55 6.23 15.63 4.32
CA HIS A 55 5.20 16.62 4.16
C HIS A 55 5.75 17.94 3.59
N CYS A 56 5.07 18.51 2.60
CA CYS A 56 5.38 19.80 1.98
C CYS A 56 6.83 19.91 1.50
N HIS A 57 7.36 18.84 0.87
CA HIS A 57 8.74 18.85 0.37
C HIS A 57 8.98 20.01 -0.60
N PRO A 58 9.98 20.92 -0.34
CA PRO A 58 10.09 22.19 -1.06
C PRO A 58 10.24 22.07 -2.57
N ARG A 59 11.02 21.10 -3.04
CA ARG A 59 11.25 20.84 -4.47
C ARG A 59 9.96 20.41 -5.17
N ILE A 60 9.19 19.51 -4.55
CA ILE A 60 7.94 18.98 -5.10
C ILE A 60 6.87 20.08 -5.12
N VAL A 61 6.74 20.86 -4.04
CA VAL A 61 5.82 22.00 -4.00
C VAL A 61 6.18 23.02 -5.09
N LYS A 62 7.46 23.33 -5.26
CA LYS A 62 7.93 24.23 -6.32
C LYS A 62 7.55 23.72 -7.71
N ALA A 63 7.83 22.45 -8.03
CA ALA A 63 7.51 21.84 -9.33
C ALA A 63 6.01 21.91 -9.64
N ILE A 64 5.15 21.62 -8.65
CA ILE A 64 3.68 21.75 -8.77
C ILE A 64 3.29 23.18 -9.09
N CYS A 65 3.80 24.16 -8.34
CA CYS A 65 3.44 25.59 -8.52
C CYS A 65 3.89 26.12 -9.89
N GLU A 66 5.10 25.82 -10.31
CA GLU A 66 5.66 26.26 -11.59
C GLU A 66 4.88 25.67 -12.78
N GLN A 67 4.59 24.36 -12.73
CA GLN A 67 3.84 23.73 -13.80
C GLN A 67 2.37 24.21 -13.81
N ALA A 68 1.75 24.39 -12.66
CA ALA A 68 0.38 24.91 -12.56
C ALA A 68 0.24 26.33 -13.13
N ALA A 69 1.30 27.15 -13.00
CA ALA A 69 1.35 28.50 -13.59
C ALA A 69 1.62 28.47 -15.11
N THR A 70 2.07 27.36 -15.67
CA THR A 70 2.45 27.24 -17.08
C THR A 70 1.36 26.60 -17.93
N LEU A 71 0.96 25.38 -17.58
CA LEU A 71 -0.03 24.59 -18.32
C LEU A 71 -0.54 23.43 -17.49
N ASN A 72 -1.87 23.26 -17.46
CA ASN A 72 -2.50 22.03 -16.98
C ASN A 72 -3.63 21.62 -17.92
N THR A 73 -3.48 20.46 -18.60
CA THR A 73 -4.42 19.92 -19.58
C THR A 73 -4.36 18.39 -19.62
N HIS A 74 -5.18 17.77 -20.45
CA HIS A 74 -5.20 16.30 -20.59
C HIS A 74 -4.10 15.77 -21.54
N THR A 75 -3.84 14.47 -21.50
CA THR A 75 -2.77 13.76 -22.25
C THR A 75 -3.01 13.58 -23.74
N ARG A 76 -4.07 14.13 -24.32
CA ARG A 76 -4.32 14.05 -25.77
C ARG A 76 -3.46 15.02 -26.60
N TYR A 77 -2.79 15.99 -25.95
CA TYR A 77 -1.77 16.82 -26.56
C TYR A 77 -0.39 16.27 -26.27
N LEU A 78 0.54 16.47 -27.20
CA LEU A 78 1.95 16.12 -26.96
C LEU A 78 2.53 17.04 -25.88
N HIS A 79 3.20 16.45 -24.92
CA HIS A 79 3.87 17.15 -23.83
C HIS A 79 5.11 16.38 -23.40
N GLU A 80 6.29 16.99 -23.56
CA GLU A 80 7.59 16.35 -23.33
C GLU A 80 7.72 15.79 -21.91
N GLY A 81 7.36 16.59 -20.88
CA GLY A 81 7.46 16.16 -19.48
C GLY A 81 6.67 14.90 -19.12
N ILE A 82 5.62 14.57 -19.89
CA ILE A 82 4.89 13.29 -19.71
C ILE A 82 5.75 12.13 -20.20
N LEU A 83 6.45 12.30 -21.32
CA LEU A 83 7.32 11.27 -21.89
C LEU A 83 8.58 11.10 -21.03
N ASP A 84 9.19 12.20 -20.60
CA ASP A 84 10.34 12.18 -19.69
C ASP A 84 10.05 11.40 -18.41
N TYR A 85 8.87 11.65 -17.80
CA TYR A 85 8.44 10.91 -16.62
C TYR A 85 8.20 9.43 -16.93
N ALA A 86 7.57 9.13 -18.06
CA ALA A 86 7.33 7.75 -18.46
C ALA A 86 8.66 6.99 -18.64
N GLU A 87 9.64 7.60 -19.33
CA GLU A 87 10.98 7.02 -19.51
C GLU A 87 11.69 6.79 -18.17
N ALA A 88 11.70 7.80 -17.29
CA ALA A 88 12.33 7.70 -15.98
C ALA A 88 11.68 6.60 -15.10
N LEU A 89 10.35 6.53 -15.10
CA LEU A 89 9.62 5.52 -14.32
C LEU A 89 9.81 4.10 -14.91
N LEU A 90 9.69 3.94 -16.22
CA LEU A 90 9.87 2.65 -16.89
C LEU A 90 11.29 2.11 -16.71
N GLY A 91 12.28 2.99 -16.62
CA GLY A 91 13.66 2.61 -16.28
C GLY A 91 13.83 1.99 -14.88
N LYS A 92 12.81 2.04 -14.02
CA LYS A 92 12.80 1.38 -12.70
C LYS A 92 12.25 -0.05 -12.72
N PHE A 93 11.84 -0.55 -13.86
CA PHE A 93 11.32 -1.90 -14.00
C PHE A 93 12.34 -2.83 -14.66
N GLY A 94 12.44 -4.06 -14.16
CA GLY A 94 13.30 -5.11 -14.73
C GLY A 94 12.68 -5.80 -15.97
N PHE A 95 11.62 -5.24 -16.55
CA PHE A 95 10.95 -5.78 -17.74
C PHE A 95 10.46 -4.65 -18.65
N ASP A 96 10.28 -4.95 -19.94
CA ASP A 96 9.69 -4.03 -20.89
C ASP A 96 8.21 -3.77 -20.56
N GLY A 97 7.86 -2.52 -20.38
CA GLY A 97 6.52 -2.10 -20.00
C GLY A 97 6.07 -0.83 -20.71
N GLN A 98 4.79 -0.56 -20.65
CA GLN A 98 4.16 0.68 -21.09
C GLN A 98 3.33 1.28 -19.97
N LEU A 99 3.44 2.60 -19.80
CA LEU A 99 2.76 3.34 -18.75
C LEU A 99 1.39 3.83 -19.18
N LEU A 100 0.38 3.65 -18.32
CA LEU A 100 -0.92 4.25 -18.44
C LEU A 100 -1.25 5.01 -17.15
N MET A 101 -1.59 6.30 -17.27
CA MET A 101 -1.79 7.20 -16.14
C MET A 101 -3.25 7.25 -15.69
N ALA A 102 -3.45 7.36 -14.37
CA ALA A 102 -4.72 7.55 -13.69
C ALA A 102 -4.58 8.59 -12.57
N CYS A 103 -5.66 8.87 -11.83
CA CYS A 103 -5.63 9.79 -10.69
C CYS A 103 -5.54 9.09 -9.35
N THR A 104 -6.02 7.85 -9.26
CA THR A 104 -6.08 7.07 -8.02
C THR A 104 -5.66 5.63 -8.24
N GLY A 105 -5.11 5.00 -7.18
CA GLY A 105 -4.83 3.56 -7.21
C GLY A 105 -6.09 2.71 -7.49
N SER A 106 -7.27 3.19 -7.07
CA SER A 106 -8.55 2.52 -7.38
C SER A 106 -8.83 2.46 -8.87
N GLU A 107 -8.59 3.56 -9.61
CA GLU A 107 -8.73 3.60 -11.08
C GLU A 107 -7.68 2.71 -11.75
N ALA A 108 -6.43 2.77 -11.29
CA ALA A 108 -5.35 1.94 -11.82
C ALA A 108 -5.68 0.44 -11.67
N ASN A 109 -6.13 0.03 -10.49
CA ASN A 109 -6.56 -1.34 -10.23
C ASN A 109 -7.78 -1.76 -11.06
N ASP A 110 -8.76 -0.89 -11.24
CA ASP A 110 -9.93 -1.15 -12.11
C ASP A 110 -9.51 -1.39 -13.57
N VAL A 111 -8.58 -0.58 -14.07
CA VAL A 111 -8.02 -0.76 -15.42
C VAL A 111 -7.23 -2.07 -15.52
N ALA A 112 -6.47 -2.45 -14.49
CA ALA A 112 -5.73 -3.72 -14.45
C ALA A 112 -6.67 -4.93 -14.56
N LEU A 113 -7.83 -4.91 -13.88
CA LEU A 113 -8.84 -5.95 -14.01
C LEU A 113 -9.36 -6.06 -15.44
N ARG A 114 -9.67 -4.93 -16.08
CA ARG A 114 -10.12 -4.92 -17.49
C ARG A 114 -9.05 -5.40 -18.46
N MET A 115 -7.77 -5.11 -18.18
CA MET A 115 -6.66 -5.64 -18.98
C MET A 115 -6.60 -7.18 -18.88
N ALA A 116 -6.72 -7.73 -17.70
CA ALA A 116 -6.75 -9.19 -17.52
C ALA A 116 -7.93 -9.83 -18.25
N GLN A 117 -9.11 -9.20 -18.23
CA GLN A 117 -10.26 -9.66 -19.01
C GLN A 117 -10.03 -9.58 -20.53
N ALA A 118 -9.38 -8.51 -21.01
CA ALA A 118 -9.06 -8.35 -22.43
C ALA A 118 -8.12 -9.44 -22.95
N VAL A 119 -7.10 -9.78 -22.16
CA VAL A 119 -6.11 -10.81 -22.52
C VAL A 119 -6.72 -12.21 -22.47
N THR A 120 -7.49 -12.53 -21.42
CA THR A 120 -7.93 -13.90 -21.17
C THR A 120 -9.31 -14.23 -21.75
N GLY A 121 -10.14 -13.23 -22.01
CA GLY A 121 -11.55 -13.42 -22.32
C GLY A 121 -12.40 -13.93 -21.15
N LYS A 122 -11.81 -14.03 -19.94
CA LYS A 122 -12.41 -14.59 -18.74
C LYS A 122 -12.79 -13.50 -17.75
N ARG A 123 -13.60 -13.84 -16.71
CA ARG A 123 -14.17 -12.86 -15.78
C ARG A 123 -13.76 -13.08 -14.33
N GLY A 124 -13.22 -14.26 -13.99
CA GLY A 124 -12.94 -14.68 -12.64
C GLY A 124 -11.67 -14.05 -12.08
N PHE A 125 -11.72 -13.56 -10.84
CA PHE A 125 -10.57 -13.02 -10.13
C PHE A 125 -10.41 -13.63 -8.75
N ILE A 126 -9.17 -13.65 -8.29
CA ILE A 126 -8.80 -14.08 -6.94
C ILE A 126 -8.19 -12.88 -6.21
N ALA A 127 -8.48 -12.77 -4.90
CA ALA A 127 -7.87 -11.86 -3.96
C ALA A 127 -7.68 -12.54 -2.61
N THR A 128 -6.79 -12.01 -1.78
CA THR A 128 -6.59 -12.49 -0.40
C THR A 128 -7.65 -11.96 0.55
N ASP A 129 -7.89 -12.67 1.64
CA ASP A 129 -8.69 -12.15 2.75
C ASP A 129 -8.02 -10.94 3.42
N ASN A 130 -8.81 -10.02 3.96
CA ASN A 130 -8.39 -8.76 4.59
C ASN A 130 -7.68 -7.75 3.69
N THR A 131 -7.64 -7.98 2.38
CA THR A 131 -7.04 -7.05 1.44
C THR A 131 -7.89 -5.81 1.20
N TYR A 132 -7.27 -4.79 0.60
CA TYR A 132 -7.93 -3.57 0.14
C TYR A 132 -7.18 -3.01 -1.07
N HIS A 133 -7.87 -2.94 -2.21
CA HIS A 133 -7.30 -2.48 -3.47
C HIS A 133 -7.95 -1.19 -4.01
N GLY A 134 -9.03 -0.73 -3.41
CA GLY A 134 -9.67 0.53 -3.82
C GLY A 134 -11.19 0.55 -3.68
N ASN A 135 -11.80 1.61 -4.22
CA ASN A 135 -13.21 1.98 -3.99
C ASN A 135 -14.11 1.92 -5.25
N THR A 136 -13.57 1.66 -6.46
CA THR A 136 -14.45 1.42 -7.61
C THR A 136 -15.21 0.12 -7.41
N THR A 137 -16.40 -0.02 -7.98
CA THR A 137 -17.25 -1.19 -7.74
C THR A 137 -16.53 -2.51 -8.00
N ALA A 138 -15.82 -2.63 -9.14
CA ALA A 138 -15.10 -3.85 -9.48
C ALA A 138 -13.98 -4.16 -8.48
N VAL A 139 -13.19 -3.15 -8.11
CA VAL A 139 -12.08 -3.29 -7.15
C VAL A 139 -12.58 -3.51 -5.72
N ALA A 140 -13.70 -2.88 -5.33
CA ALA A 140 -14.32 -3.09 -4.03
C ALA A 140 -14.78 -4.54 -3.82
N HIS A 141 -15.14 -5.25 -4.89
CA HIS A 141 -15.44 -6.68 -4.83
C HIS A 141 -14.22 -7.55 -4.45
N LEU A 142 -13.01 -7.07 -4.71
CA LEU A 142 -11.76 -7.71 -4.28
C LEU A 142 -11.32 -7.27 -2.88
N SER A 143 -11.88 -6.18 -2.35
CA SER A 143 -11.55 -5.64 -1.02
C SER A 143 -12.38 -6.37 0.03
N THR A 144 -11.81 -7.38 0.65
CA THR A 144 -12.53 -8.45 1.36
C THR A 144 -12.86 -8.17 2.84
N ARG A 145 -12.67 -6.95 3.33
CA ARG A 145 -12.95 -6.60 4.75
C ARG A 145 -14.44 -6.65 5.13
N ARG A 146 -15.30 -6.33 4.17
CA ARG A 146 -16.77 -6.38 4.36
C ARG A 146 -17.40 -6.90 3.07
N PRO A 147 -18.41 -7.77 3.15
CA PRO A 147 -19.13 -8.21 1.97
C PRO A 147 -19.87 -7.03 1.33
N PRO A 148 -19.95 -6.97 0.00
CA PRO A 148 -20.83 -6.04 -0.70
C PRO A 148 -22.31 -6.39 -0.41
N ILE A 149 -23.21 -5.42 -0.70
CA ILE A 149 -24.66 -5.66 -0.60
C ILE A 149 -25.02 -6.79 -1.58
N GLY A 150 -25.69 -7.81 -1.09
CA GLY A 150 -26.05 -9.01 -1.88
C GLY A 150 -25.03 -10.14 -1.81
N GLY A 151 -23.95 -9.97 -1.05
CA GLY A 151 -22.89 -10.98 -0.92
C GLY A 151 -21.75 -10.79 -1.93
N TRP A 152 -20.81 -11.72 -1.90
CA TRP A 152 -19.68 -11.70 -2.83
C TRP A 152 -20.12 -12.13 -4.23
N PRO A 153 -19.65 -11.45 -5.30
CA PRO A 153 -19.97 -11.87 -6.67
C PRO A 153 -19.40 -13.25 -7.01
N ASP A 154 -20.15 -14.03 -7.79
CA ASP A 154 -19.78 -15.40 -8.15
C ASP A 154 -18.48 -15.53 -8.96
N HIS A 155 -18.03 -14.45 -9.59
CA HIS A 155 -16.78 -14.38 -10.35
C HIS A 155 -15.58 -13.95 -9.49
N ILE A 156 -15.74 -13.81 -8.17
CA ILE A 156 -14.65 -13.50 -7.24
C ILE A 156 -14.44 -14.66 -6.30
N ARG A 157 -13.18 -15.08 -6.13
CA ARG A 157 -12.76 -16.03 -5.09
C ARG A 157 -11.81 -15.36 -4.12
N ARG A 158 -11.94 -15.73 -2.87
CA ARG A 158 -11.08 -15.24 -1.78
C ARG A 158 -10.27 -16.41 -1.27
N VAL A 159 -8.98 -16.19 -1.07
CA VAL A 159 -8.08 -17.16 -0.47
C VAL A 159 -7.57 -16.64 0.87
N PRO A 160 -7.38 -17.53 1.86
CA PRO A 160 -6.76 -17.14 3.12
C PRO A 160 -5.42 -16.43 2.88
N ALA A 161 -5.23 -15.26 3.48
CA ALA A 161 -3.95 -14.57 3.44
C ALA A 161 -2.89 -15.33 4.26
N PRO A 162 -1.59 -15.19 3.93
CA PRO A 162 -0.53 -15.68 4.81
C PRO A 162 -0.60 -14.98 6.16
N ASP A 163 -0.28 -15.70 7.23
CA ASP A 163 -0.37 -15.22 8.61
C ASP A 163 0.84 -15.74 9.41
N SER A 164 1.44 -14.91 10.27
CA SER A 164 2.58 -15.32 11.09
C SER A 164 2.16 -16.00 12.39
N LEU A 165 1.03 -15.59 12.95
CA LEU A 165 0.52 -16.15 14.22
C LEU A 165 -0.20 -17.50 14.00
N ALA A 166 -0.88 -17.64 12.84
CA ALA A 166 -1.59 -18.85 12.45
C ALA A 166 -1.23 -19.22 11.00
N PRO A 167 0.00 -19.70 10.74
CA PRO A 167 0.48 -19.93 9.39
C PRO A 167 -0.31 -21.02 8.65
N LEU A 168 -0.56 -20.78 7.37
CA LEU A 168 -1.21 -21.75 6.50
C LEU A 168 -0.39 -23.04 6.44
N GLY A 169 -1.06 -24.18 6.43
CA GLY A 169 -0.39 -25.48 6.46
C GLY A 169 0.25 -25.84 7.81
N GLY A 170 0.06 -25.01 8.86
CA GLY A 170 0.50 -25.27 10.23
C GLY A 170 1.94 -24.85 10.55
N SER A 171 2.72 -24.37 9.58
CA SER A 171 4.07 -23.80 9.81
C SER A 171 4.43 -22.76 8.75
N LEU A 172 5.41 -21.89 9.07
CA LEU A 172 5.90 -20.89 8.11
C LEU A 172 6.55 -21.54 6.87
N GLU A 173 7.21 -22.70 7.02
CA GLU A 173 7.84 -23.45 5.92
C GLU A 173 6.80 -24.06 4.97
N ALA A 174 5.66 -24.52 5.51
CA ALA A 174 4.58 -25.11 4.71
C ALA A 174 3.67 -24.06 4.05
N GLN A 175 3.74 -22.81 4.50
CA GLN A 175 2.82 -21.76 4.10
C GLN A 175 2.85 -21.41 2.60
N PRO A 176 4.00 -21.37 1.88
CA PRO A 176 4.02 -21.11 0.45
C PRO A 176 3.22 -22.15 -0.37
N GLU A 177 3.41 -23.42 -0.09
CA GLU A 177 2.71 -24.51 -0.78
C GLU A 177 1.21 -24.54 -0.42
N ALA A 178 0.87 -24.32 0.85
CA ALA A 178 -0.52 -24.24 1.29
C ALA A 178 -1.25 -23.04 0.66
N PHE A 179 -0.58 -21.90 0.52
CA PHE A 179 -1.12 -20.74 -0.16
C PHE A 179 -1.35 -21.02 -1.66
N ALA A 180 -0.38 -21.63 -2.33
CA ALA A 180 -0.51 -22.05 -3.73
C ALA A 180 -1.65 -23.05 -3.95
N ALA A 181 -1.83 -24.00 -3.02
CA ALA A 181 -2.94 -24.95 -3.08
C ALA A 181 -4.31 -24.27 -2.96
N ASN A 182 -4.46 -23.28 -2.07
CA ASN A 182 -5.68 -22.48 -1.95
C ASN A 182 -5.97 -21.69 -3.25
N VAL A 183 -4.93 -21.14 -3.87
CA VAL A 183 -5.08 -20.43 -5.17
C VAL A 183 -5.46 -21.41 -6.27
N ALA A 184 -4.87 -22.59 -6.33
CA ALA A 184 -5.21 -23.64 -7.30
C ALA A 184 -6.68 -24.08 -7.16
N GLN A 185 -7.15 -24.28 -5.94
CA GLN A 185 -8.55 -24.61 -5.68
C GLN A 185 -9.49 -23.48 -6.14
N ALA A 186 -9.17 -22.23 -5.83
CA ALA A 186 -9.97 -21.07 -6.24
C ALA A 186 -10.03 -20.94 -7.78
N ILE A 187 -8.95 -21.25 -8.49
CA ILE A 187 -8.93 -21.30 -9.95
C ILE A 187 -9.86 -22.39 -10.46
N ALA A 188 -9.80 -23.62 -9.91
CA ALA A 188 -10.67 -24.72 -10.32
C ALA A 188 -12.16 -24.34 -10.13
N GLU A 189 -12.51 -23.74 -9.01
CA GLU A 189 -13.88 -23.28 -8.74
C GLU A 189 -14.37 -22.21 -9.73
N LEU A 190 -13.48 -21.28 -10.17
CA LEU A 190 -13.80 -20.29 -11.19
C LEU A 190 -14.01 -20.92 -12.57
N GLU A 191 -13.22 -21.93 -12.94
CA GLU A 191 -13.39 -22.67 -14.19
C GLU A 191 -14.70 -23.50 -14.16
N GLU A 192 -14.97 -24.22 -13.08
CA GLU A 192 -16.20 -25.00 -12.91
C GLU A 192 -17.46 -24.14 -12.92
N SER A 193 -17.41 -22.94 -12.38
CA SER A 193 -18.54 -21.99 -12.40
C SER A 193 -18.79 -21.32 -13.76
N GLY A 194 -17.91 -21.56 -14.74
CA GLY A 194 -18.00 -21.00 -16.09
C GLY A 194 -17.54 -19.55 -16.20
N HIS A 195 -17.01 -18.96 -15.14
CA HIS A 195 -16.43 -17.60 -15.20
C HIS A 195 -15.01 -17.61 -15.80
N GLY A 196 -14.30 -18.71 -15.67
CA GLY A 196 -12.89 -18.85 -16.01
C GLY A 196 -11.99 -17.98 -15.12
N PHE A 197 -10.69 -18.20 -15.15
CA PHE A 197 -9.74 -17.44 -14.34
C PHE A 197 -9.03 -16.37 -15.16
N ALA A 198 -9.31 -15.09 -14.90
CA ALA A 198 -8.69 -13.94 -15.56
C ALA A 198 -7.39 -13.52 -14.87
N GLY A 199 -7.35 -13.52 -13.53
CA GLY A 199 -6.15 -13.10 -12.83
C GLY A 199 -6.26 -13.09 -11.31
N PHE A 200 -5.09 -12.95 -10.68
CA PHE A 200 -4.93 -12.75 -9.25
C PHE A 200 -4.39 -11.35 -8.97
N MET A 201 -5.12 -10.57 -8.16
CA MET A 201 -4.68 -9.27 -7.68
C MET A 201 -4.15 -9.39 -6.25
N LEU A 202 -2.91 -8.95 -6.03
CA LEU A 202 -2.26 -9.00 -4.73
C LEU A 202 -1.37 -7.79 -4.47
N CYS A 203 -1.25 -7.41 -3.19
CA CYS A 203 -0.15 -6.56 -2.72
C CYS A 203 1.02 -7.46 -2.32
N PRO A 204 2.23 -7.33 -2.91
CA PRO A 204 3.31 -8.32 -2.75
C PRO A 204 3.81 -8.48 -1.31
N ILE A 205 3.65 -7.47 -0.46
CA ILE A 205 4.02 -7.55 0.96
C ILE A 205 2.82 -7.81 1.89
N PHE A 206 1.64 -8.09 1.35
CA PHE A 206 0.40 -8.30 2.11
C PHE A 206 0.14 -7.21 3.16
N ALA A 207 0.26 -5.94 2.73
CA ALA A 207 0.30 -4.77 3.60
C ALA A 207 -0.95 -4.55 4.46
N ASN A 208 -2.11 -4.97 4.00
CA ASN A 208 -3.40 -4.84 4.70
C ASN A 208 -3.75 -6.10 5.48
N GLU A 209 -3.24 -7.23 5.06
CA GLU A 209 -3.42 -8.53 5.66
C GLU A 209 -2.65 -8.65 6.99
N GLY A 210 -1.59 -7.87 7.17
CA GLY A 210 -0.83 -7.82 8.41
C GLY A 210 0.67 -7.84 8.23
N MET A 211 1.16 -7.74 7.00
CA MET A 211 2.60 -7.83 6.71
C MET A 211 3.21 -9.11 7.31
N PRO A 212 2.72 -10.31 6.95
CA PRO A 212 3.19 -11.57 7.51
C PRO A 212 4.69 -11.76 7.27
N GLY A 213 5.32 -12.57 8.10
CA GLY A 213 6.73 -12.95 7.98
C GLY A 213 6.96 -13.89 6.78
N ILE A 214 6.97 -13.33 5.57
CA ILE A 214 7.28 -14.02 4.33
C ILE A 214 8.71 -13.71 3.88
N ALA A 215 9.27 -14.54 3.00
CA ALA A 215 10.61 -14.40 2.46
C ALA A 215 10.58 -14.35 0.92
N PRO A 216 11.67 -13.90 0.27
CA PRO A 216 11.85 -14.07 -1.16
C PRO A 216 11.56 -15.50 -1.60
N GLY A 217 10.87 -15.67 -2.75
CA GLY A 217 10.42 -16.98 -3.25
C GLY A 217 9.10 -17.48 -2.65
N PHE A 218 8.51 -16.79 -1.67
CA PHE A 218 7.23 -17.20 -1.07
C PHE A 218 6.13 -17.44 -2.11
N LEU A 219 6.09 -16.64 -3.16
CA LEU A 219 5.07 -16.74 -4.21
C LEU A 219 5.45 -17.68 -5.36
N ASP A 220 6.64 -18.30 -5.39
CA ASP A 220 7.07 -19.12 -6.52
C ASP A 220 6.07 -20.24 -6.87
N PRO A 221 5.57 -21.05 -5.91
CA PRO A 221 4.57 -22.09 -6.22
C PRO A 221 3.25 -21.48 -6.72
N THR A 222 2.85 -20.32 -6.18
CA THR A 222 1.63 -19.61 -6.58
C THR A 222 1.74 -19.05 -8.00
N VAL A 223 2.88 -18.47 -8.34
CA VAL A 223 3.18 -17.95 -9.69
C VAL A 223 3.09 -19.08 -10.71
N GLU A 224 3.66 -20.25 -10.42
CA GLU A 224 3.54 -21.43 -11.31
C GLU A 224 2.10 -21.86 -11.53
N VAL A 225 1.29 -21.90 -10.47
CA VAL A 225 -0.13 -22.25 -10.55
C VAL A 225 -0.89 -21.28 -11.45
N ILE A 226 -0.70 -19.97 -11.27
CA ILE A 226 -1.34 -18.92 -12.07
C ILE A 226 -0.92 -19.02 -13.52
N ARG A 227 0.39 -19.18 -13.80
CA ARG A 227 0.93 -19.28 -15.17
C ARG A 227 0.39 -20.49 -15.92
N ARG A 228 0.30 -21.64 -15.26
CA ARG A 228 -0.31 -22.86 -15.86
C ARG A 228 -1.78 -22.69 -16.19
N ALA A 229 -2.52 -21.90 -15.40
CA ALA A 229 -3.93 -21.62 -15.65
C ALA A 229 -4.18 -20.53 -16.71
N GLY A 230 -3.12 -19.83 -17.16
CA GLY A 230 -3.19 -18.78 -18.18
C GLY A 230 -3.81 -17.48 -17.68
N GLY A 231 -3.93 -17.27 -16.39
CA GLY A 231 -4.36 -15.99 -15.80
C GLY A 231 -3.19 -15.01 -15.60
N LEU A 232 -3.53 -13.74 -15.35
CA LEU A 232 -2.55 -12.68 -15.14
C LEU A 232 -2.27 -12.45 -13.64
N ILE A 233 -1.04 -12.00 -13.35
CA ILE A 233 -0.63 -11.51 -12.03
C ILE A 233 -0.70 -9.99 -12.03
N LEU A 234 -1.63 -9.45 -11.24
CA LEU A 234 -1.88 -8.02 -11.07
C LEU A 234 -1.29 -7.57 -9.74
N CYS A 235 -0.17 -6.86 -9.78
CA CYS A 235 0.60 -6.50 -8.60
C CYS A 235 0.25 -5.09 -8.14
N ASP A 236 -0.35 -4.97 -6.96
CA ASP A 236 -0.69 -3.68 -6.34
C ASP A 236 0.51 -3.15 -5.53
N GLU A 237 1.32 -2.31 -6.15
CA GLU A 237 2.48 -1.61 -5.56
C GLU A 237 2.10 -0.24 -4.95
N VAL A 238 0.83 0.06 -4.80
CA VAL A 238 0.33 1.33 -4.26
C VAL A 238 0.83 1.60 -2.83
N GLN A 239 1.22 0.58 -2.09
CA GLN A 239 1.82 0.74 -0.76
C GLN A 239 3.32 0.44 -0.72
N PRO A 240 3.85 -0.68 -1.25
CA PRO A 240 5.25 -1.06 -1.11
C PRO A 240 6.21 -0.38 -2.08
N GLY A 241 5.73 0.07 -3.21
CA GLY A 241 6.57 0.64 -4.27
C GLY A 241 7.30 1.93 -3.90
N PHE A 242 8.11 2.41 -4.83
CA PHE A 242 8.92 3.62 -4.74
C PHE A 242 10.00 3.55 -3.64
N GLY A 243 10.68 2.41 -3.53
CA GLY A 243 11.84 2.24 -2.64
C GLY A 243 11.49 2.12 -1.15
N ARG A 244 10.20 2.12 -0.78
CA ARG A 244 9.77 2.07 0.64
C ARG A 244 10.31 0.87 1.40
N ILE A 245 10.47 -0.26 0.73
CA ILE A 245 11.00 -1.49 1.33
C ILE A 245 12.52 -1.49 1.50
N GLY A 246 13.20 -0.42 1.11
CA GLY A 246 14.65 -0.23 1.29
C GLY A 246 15.50 -1.05 0.32
N SER A 247 15.36 -2.36 0.33
CA SER A 247 16.20 -3.28 -0.46
C SER A 247 15.94 -3.23 -1.97
N HIS A 248 14.69 -2.97 -2.39
CA HIS A 248 14.27 -2.93 -3.80
C HIS A 248 13.36 -1.72 -4.04
N PHE A 249 13.24 -1.30 -5.29
CA PHE A 249 12.33 -0.22 -5.65
C PHE A 249 10.87 -0.68 -5.64
N TRP A 250 10.63 -1.96 -6.00
CA TRP A 250 9.32 -2.60 -6.03
C TRP A 250 9.25 -3.83 -5.11
N GLY A 251 8.09 -4.08 -4.53
CA GLY A 251 7.87 -5.25 -3.68
C GLY A 251 7.91 -6.58 -4.42
N HIS A 252 7.47 -6.62 -5.69
CA HIS A 252 7.55 -7.83 -6.50
C HIS A 252 8.98 -8.24 -6.84
N GLU A 253 9.90 -7.28 -6.97
CA GLU A 253 11.33 -7.57 -7.17
C GLU A 253 11.91 -8.27 -5.94
N TRP A 254 11.57 -7.80 -4.74
CA TRP A 254 11.99 -8.42 -3.49
C TRP A 254 11.49 -9.87 -3.37
N LEU A 255 10.26 -10.15 -3.80
CA LEU A 255 9.72 -11.51 -3.80
C LEU A 255 10.26 -12.40 -4.92
N GLY A 256 10.86 -11.82 -5.97
CA GLY A 256 11.53 -12.56 -7.04
C GLY A 256 10.61 -12.98 -8.20
N PHE A 257 9.48 -12.30 -8.43
CA PHE A 257 8.61 -12.60 -9.56
C PHE A 257 8.36 -11.41 -10.47
N THR A 258 7.99 -11.67 -11.74
CA THR A 258 7.61 -10.63 -12.70
C THR A 258 6.10 -10.65 -12.91
N PRO A 259 5.37 -9.57 -12.54
CA PRO A 259 3.94 -9.43 -12.78
C PRO A 259 3.64 -9.10 -14.25
N ASP A 260 2.36 -9.20 -14.64
CA ASP A 260 1.88 -8.78 -15.96
C ASP A 260 1.44 -7.33 -15.97
N VAL A 261 0.90 -6.87 -14.83
CA VAL A 261 0.50 -5.48 -14.59
C VAL A 261 0.94 -5.07 -13.19
N VAL A 262 1.57 -3.90 -13.08
CA VAL A 262 1.93 -3.26 -11.80
C VAL A 262 1.13 -1.98 -11.65
N THR A 263 0.37 -1.84 -10.58
CA THR A 263 -0.39 -0.62 -10.29
C THR A 263 0.28 0.21 -9.20
N MET A 264 0.21 1.53 -9.34
CA MET A 264 0.92 2.51 -8.50
C MET A 264 -0.01 3.65 -8.11
N GLY A 265 0.32 4.32 -7.01
CA GLY A 265 -0.46 5.47 -6.52
C GLY A 265 0.24 6.13 -5.33
N LYS A 266 -0.46 6.41 -4.27
CA LYS A 266 0.00 7.04 -3.00
C LYS A 266 1.34 7.79 -3.02
N PRO A 267 2.52 7.09 -3.04
CA PRO A 267 3.83 7.75 -3.02
C PRO A 267 4.13 8.53 -4.29
N MET A 268 3.55 8.14 -5.43
CA MET A 268 3.90 8.59 -6.77
C MET A 268 3.94 10.12 -6.94
N GLY A 269 3.06 10.86 -6.24
CA GLY A 269 3.00 12.33 -6.29
C GLY A 269 3.23 13.01 -4.95
N ASN A 270 3.77 12.31 -3.95
CA ASN A 270 3.99 12.86 -2.60
C ASN A 270 2.78 13.59 -2.01
N GLY A 271 1.57 13.05 -2.19
CA GLY A 271 0.30 13.65 -1.74
C GLY A 271 -0.48 14.37 -2.84
N HIS A 272 0.14 14.72 -3.96
CA HIS A 272 -0.59 15.18 -5.15
C HIS A 272 -1.30 13.99 -5.83
N PRO A 273 -2.58 14.12 -6.24
CA PRO A 273 -3.33 13.03 -6.86
C PRO A 273 -2.70 12.61 -8.20
N VAL A 274 -2.00 11.49 -8.20
CA VAL A 274 -1.46 10.82 -9.38
C VAL A 274 -1.32 9.32 -9.11
N ALA A 275 -1.66 8.54 -10.10
CA ALA A 275 -1.55 7.10 -10.10
C ALA A 275 -1.32 6.60 -11.53
N GLY A 276 -1.08 5.32 -11.67
CA GLY A 276 -0.92 4.70 -12.97
C GLY A 276 -0.67 3.21 -12.86
N LEU A 277 -0.47 2.61 -13.99
CA LEU A 277 -0.04 1.22 -14.09
C LEU A 277 0.99 1.05 -15.21
N VAL A 278 1.85 0.07 -15.02
CA VAL A 278 2.75 -0.43 -16.06
C VAL A 278 2.32 -1.84 -16.41
N ALA A 279 2.13 -2.11 -17.69
CA ALA A 279 1.79 -3.42 -18.20
C ALA A 279 2.71 -3.81 -19.36
N LYS A 280 2.88 -5.12 -19.58
CA LYS A 280 3.63 -5.65 -20.71
C LYS A 280 3.00 -5.18 -22.04
N PRO A 281 3.78 -5.02 -23.12
CA PRO A 281 3.27 -4.50 -24.40
C PRO A 281 2.13 -5.33 -25.00
N ASP A 282 2.15 -6.64 -24.87
CA ASP A 282 1.09 -7.55 -25.34
C ASP A 282 -0.22 -7.36 -24.55
N VAL A 283 -0.14 -7.13 -23.25
CA VAL A 283 -1.29 -6.81 -22.39
C VAL A 283 -1.90 -5.45 -22.80
N MET A 284 -1.05 -4.45 -23.05
CA MET A 284 -1.50 -3.14 -23.55
C MET A 284 -2.17 -3.24 -24.93
N ALA A 285 -1.63 -4.05 -25.84
CA ALA A 285 -2.20 -4.26 -27.17
C ALA A 285 -3.59 -4.91 -27.08
N ALA A 286 -3.73 -5.98 -26.30
CA ALA A 286 -5.02 -6.63 -26.07
C ALA A 286 -6.05 -5.69 -25.43
N PHE A 287 -5.63 -4.87 -24.48
CA PHE A 287 -6.50 -3.87 -23.86
C PHE A 287 -6.95 -2.81 -24.86
N ARG A 288 -6.05 -2.34 -25.74
CA ARG A 288 -6.37 -1.37 -26.79
C ARG A 288 -7.41 -1.88 -27.77
N GLU A 289 -7.35 -3.16 -28.11
CA GLU A 289 -8.32 -3.78 -29.03
C GLU A 289 -9.70 -3.94 -28.38
N ALA A 290 -9.73 -4.32 -27.09
CA ALA A 290 -10.99 -4.59 -26.37
C ALA A 290 -11.66 -3.32 -25.84
N PHE A 291 -10.89 -2.32 -25.42
CA PHE A 291 -11.38 -1.12 -24.74
C PHE A 291 -10.68 0.15 -25.23
N GLY A 292 -11.44 1.23 -25.38
CA GLY A 292 -10.88 2.57 -25.43
C GLY A 292 -10.52 3.04 -24.02
N TYR A 293 -9.41 3.79 -23.87
CA TYR A 293 -9.06 4.43 -22.61
C TYR A 293 -8.87 5.94 -22.76
N PHE A 294 -9.50 6.67 -21.87
CA PHE A 294 -9.26 8.10 -21.67
C PHE A 294 -9.52 8.44 -20.21
N ASN A 295 -8.61 9.19 -19.62
CA ASN A 295 -8.77 9.77 -18.30
C ASN A 295 -8.53 11.29 -18.41
N THR A 296 -9.51 12.09 -18.00
CA THR A 296 -9.45 13.56 -18.15
C THR A 296 -8.29 14.17 -17.39
N PHE A 297 -8.01 13.66 -16.20
CA PHE A 297 -7.00 14.22 -15.30
C PHE A 297 -5.77 13.33 -15.15
N GLY A 298 -5.85 12.05 -15.51
CA GLY A 298 -4.73 11.12 -15.40
C GLY A 298 -3.58 11.55 -16.31
N GLY A 299 -2.39 11.74 -15.74
CA GLY A 299 -1.19 12.15 -16.46
C GLY A 299 -1.18 13.62 -16.90
N ASN A 300 -2.00 14.49 -16.33
CA ASN A 300 -1.91 15.92 -16.62
C ASN A 300 -0.52 16.49 -16.22
N PRO A 301 -0.07 17.58 -16.87
CA PRO A 301 1.28 18.12 -16.66
C PRO A 301 1.62 18.44 -15.20
N VAL A 302 0.68 18.91 -14.41
CA VAL A 302 0.93 19.24 -12.99
C VAL A 302 1.15 17.98 -12.15
N SER A 303 0.32 16.94 -12.36
CA SER A 303 0.49 15.65 -11.71
C SER A 303 1.82 14.99 -12.11
N VAL A 304 2.20 15.10 -13.37
CA VAL A 304 3.46 14.56 -13.88
C VAL A 304 4.66 15.32 -13.32
N ALA A 305 4.59 16.65 -13.21
CA ALA A 305 5.65 17.45 -12.57
C ALA A 305 5.84 17.04 -11.10
N ALA A 306 4.74 16.82 -10.36
CA ALA A 306 4.80 16.31 -9.00
C ALA A 306 5.45 14.91 -8.94
N ALA A 307 5.05 14.01 -9.84
CA ALA A 307 5.55 12.64 -9.89
C ALA A 307 7.02 12.56 -10.28
N MET A 308 7.44 13.33 -11.30
CA MET A 308 8.84 13.42 -11.73
C MET A 308 9.72 13.92 -10.60
N GLU A 309 9.32 15.00 -9.94
CA GLU A 309 10.13 15.57 -8.86
C GLU A 309 10.14 14.67 -7.63
N THR A 310 9.05 13.93 -7.36
CA THR A 310 9.05 12.91 -6.32
C THR A 310 10.07 11.81 -6.60
N LEU A 311 10.14 11.32 -7.85
CA LEU A 311 11.12 10.30 -8.25
C LEU A 311 12.55 10.82 -8.11
N ARG A 312 12.83 12.05 -8.55
CA ARG A 312 14.14 12.70 -8.40
C ARG A 312 14.55 12.88 -6.94
N VAL A 313 13.63 13.30 -6.08
CA VAL A 313 13.90 13.45 -4.64
C VAL A 313 14.24 12.11 -3.99
N ILE A 314 13.54 11.03 -4.34
CA ILE A 314 13.85 9.69 -3.84
C ILE A 314 15.30 9.32 -4.17
N GLU A 315 15.76 9.61 -5.39
CA GLU A 315 17.11 9.29 -5.86
C GLU A 315 18.15 10.24 -5.26
N ASP A 316 17.97 11.54 -5.44
CA ASP A 316 18.95 12.57 -5.06
C ASP A 316 19.23 12.61 -3.56
N GLU A 317 18.22 12.31 -2.75
CA GLU A 317 18.31 12.32 -1.28
C GLU A 317 18.55 10.93 -0.68
N GLY A 318 18.71 9.89 -1.52
CA GLY A 318 19.02 8.52 -1.08
C GLY A 318 17.94 7.91 -0.19
N LEU A 319 16.65 8.24 -0.44
CA LEU A 319 15.56 7.89 0.47
C LEU A 319 15.32 6.38 0.55
N GLN A 320 15.59 5.63 -0.51
CA GLN A 320 15.51 4.17 -0.47
C GLN A 320 16.56 3.58 0.47
N GLU A 321 17.80 4.07 0.40
CA GLU A 321 18.88 3.64 1.30
C GLU A 321 18.60 4.05 2.75
N ASN A 322 18.06 5.26 2.97
CA ASN A 322 17.61 5.69 4.28
C ASN A 322 16.56 4.74 4.86
N ALA A 323 15.58 4.30 4.04
CA ALA A 323 14.58 3.34 4.49
C ALA A 323 15.19 1.99 4.90
N ALA A 324 16.21 1.52 4.19
CA ALA A 324 16.92 0.31 4.57
C ALA A 324 17.65 0.49 5.92
N GLN A 325 18.51 1.52 6.02
CA GLN A 325 19.36 1.73 7.19
C GLN A 325 18.57 2.09 8.47
N VAL A 326 17.62 3.01 8.37
CA VAL A 326 16.81 3.42 9.52
C VAL A 326 15.74 2.36 9.84
N GLY A 327 15.25 1.63 8.83
CA GLY A 327 14.37 0.48 9.02
C GLY A 327 15.03 -0.62 9.84
N ASP A 328 16.27 -0.99 9.51
CA ASP A 328 17.05 -1.97 10.27
C ASP A 328 17.32 -1.49 11.71
N TYR A 329 17.65 -0.21 11.87
CA TYR A 329 17.81 0.40 13.19
C TYR A 329 16.53 0.32 14.02
N LEU A 330 15.39 0.67 13.43
CA LEU A 330 14.08 0.54 14.07
C LEU A 330 13.79 -0.91 14.45
N LEU A 331 14.03 -1.87 13.57
CA LEU A 331 13.80 -3.30 13.87
C LEU A 331 14.59 -3.77 15.09
N GLN A 332 15.87 -3.36 15.20
CA GLN A 332 16.70 -3.67 16.36
C GLN A 332 16.09 -3.08 17.65
N GLY A 333 15.65 -1.81 17.59
CA GLY A 333 14.98 -1.16 18.72
C GLY A 333 13.65 -1.83 19.09
N LEU A 334 12.83 -2.19 18.10
CA LEU A 334 11.57 -2.89 18.33
C LEU A 334 11.75 -4.28 18.94
N ARG A 335 12.78 -5.03 18.52
CA ARG A 335 13.12 -6.34 19.08
C ARG A 335 13.71 -6.25 20.48
N ALA A 336 14.27 -5.11 20.85
CA ALA A 336 14.74 -4.85 22.22
C ALA A 336 13.60 -4.53 23.21
N LEU A 337 12.41 -4.21 22.71
CA LEU A 337 11.22 -4.04 23.56
C LEU A 337 10.83 -5.39 24.15
N SER A 338 10.77 -5.44 25.49
CA SER A 338 10.39 -6.66 26.21
C SER A 338 9.01 -6.49 26.83
N HIS A 339 7.99 -7.08 26.21
CA HIS A 339 6.64 -7.10 26.76
C HIS A 339 5.96 -8.43 26.41
N PRO A 340 5.23 -9.09 27.33
CA PRO A 340 4.62 -10.42 27.09
C PRO A 340 3.67 -10.49 25.91
N LEU A 341 3.04 -9.37 25.54
CA LEU A 341 2.12 -9.31 24.41
C LEU A 341 2.80 -9.19 23.04
N ILE A 342 4.10 -8.89 22.98
CA ILE A 342 4.82 -8.81 21.70
C ILE A 342 5.17 -10.22 21.24
N SER A 343 4.47 -10.72 20.21
CA SER A 343 4.77 -12.01 19.61
C SER A 343 5.87 -11.92 18.56
N GLU A 344 5.87 -10.86 17.74
CA GLU A 344 6.86 -10.66 16.69
C GLU A 344 7.02 -9.18 16.33
N ALA A 345 8.25 -8.76 15.98
CA ALA A 345 8.54 -7.49 15.32
C ALA A 345 9.13 -7.75 13.95
N ARG A 346 8.51 -7.20 12.91
CA ARG A 346 8.85 -7.37 11.50
C ARG A 346 9.18 -6.05 10.84
N CYS A 347 10.10 -6.08 9.87
CA CYS A 347 10.50 -4.91 9.11
C CYS A 347 10.92 -5.27 7.70
N LEU A 348 10.48 -4.43 6.77
CA LEU A 348 10.98 -4.41 5.40
C LEU A 348 11.10 -2.93 5.00
N GLY A 349 12.29 -2.35 5.18
CA GLY A 349 12.51 -0.91 5.06
C GLY A 349 11.61 -0.11 5.99
N PHE A 350 10.80 0.80 5.42
CA PHE A 350 9.79 1.56 6.18
C PHE A 350 8.38 0.94 6.13
N PHE A 351 8.35 -0.38 6.09
CA PHE A 351 7.19 -1.18 6.42
C PHE A 351 7.49 -2.00 7.67
N LEU A 352 6.99 -1.56 8.82
CA LEU A 352 7.22 -2.24 10.09
C LEU A 352 5.89 -2.65 10.73
N GLY A 353 5.92 -3.78 11.41
CA GLY A 353 4.79 -4.30 12.18
C GLY A 353 5.26 -4.88 13.51
N ILE A 354 4.48 -4.63 14.56
CA ILE A 354 4.61 -5.32 15.84
C ILE A 354 3.32 -6.10 16.05
N GLU A 355 3.41 -7.41 16.01
CA GLU A 355 2.28 -8.28 16.23
C GLU A 355 2.08 -8.51 17.74
N LEU A 356 0.85 -8.27 18.19
CA LEU A 356 0.48 -8.44 19.58
C LEU A 356 -0.44 -9.65 19.73
N ALA A 357 -0.05 -10.56 20.62
CA ALA A 357 -0.80 -11.75 20.93
C ALA A 357 -0.78 -12.04 22.44
N GLN A 358 -1.82 -12.67 22.94
CA GLN A 358 -1.91 -13.21 24.28
C GLN A 358 -2.40 -14.65 24.20
N ASP A 359 -1.64 -15.57 24.80
CA ASP A 359 -1.95 -17.02 24.79
C ASP A 359 -2.17 -17.60 23.37
N GLY A 360 -1.45 -17.06 22.37
CA GLY A 360 -1.58 -17.44 20.96
C GLY A 360 -2.74 -16.79 20.20
N GLU A 361 -3.53 -15.95 20.85
CA GLU A 361 -4.67 -15.23 20.24
C GLU A 361 -4.34 -13.74 20.00
N PRO A 362 -4.92 -13.10 18.96
CA PRO A 362 -4.70 -11.70 18.65
C PRO A 362 -5.10 -10.74 19.79
N ALA A 363 -4.16 -9.91 20.28
CA ALA A 363 -4.38 -8.93 21.33
C ALA A 363 -4.87 -7.57 20.78
N SER A 364 -6.04 -7.55 20.17
CA SER A 364 -6.59 -6.38 19.44
C SER A 364 -6.88 -5.17 20.32
N GLU A 365 -7.31 -5.38 21.58
CA GLU A 365 -7.58 -4.32 22.54
C GLU A 365 -6.28 -3.64 22.99
N ALA A 366 -5.26 -4.44 23.28
CA ALA A 366 -3.94 -3.92 23.62
C ALA A 366 -3.35 -3.08 22.49
N ALA A 367 -3.47 -3.54 21.23
CA ALA A 367 -3.04 -2.77 20.06
C ALA A 367 -3.78 -1.43 19.95
N GLY A 368 -5.08 -1.40 20.23
CA GLY A 368 -5.85 -0.16 20.27
C GLY A 368 -5.36 0.81 21.34
N ARG A 369 -5.11 0.32 22.55
CA ARG A 369 -4.58 1.12 23.68
C ARG A 369 -3.21 1.71 23.37
N ILE A 370 -2.29 0.92 22.77
CA ILE A 370 -0.97 1.42 22.36
C ILE A 370 -1.11 2.54 21.33
N VAL A 371 -1.97 2.39 20.33
CA VAL A 371 -2.18 3.43 19.30
C VAL A 371 -2.68 4.74 19.92
N GLU A 372 -3.61 4.68 20.88
CA GLU A 372 -4.08 5.88 21.60
C GLU A 372 -3.00 6.46 22.51
N ALA A 373 -2.26 5.63 23.24
CA ALA A 373 -1.15 6.08 24.09
C ALA A 373 -0.04 6.78 23.28
N MET A 374 0.27 6.25 22.09
CA MET A 374 1.23 6.87 21.17
C MET A 374 0.71 8.21 20.63
N ARG A 375 -0.58 8.30 20.28
CA ARG A 375 -1.20 9.57 19.87
C ARG A 375 -1.14 10.60 21.01
N GLU A 376 -1.35 10.20 22.29
CA GLU A 376 -1.20 11.08 23.46
C GLU A 376 0.23 11.55 23.66
N ARG A 377 1.22 10.73 23.27
CA ARG A 377 2.65 11.07 23.24
C ARG A 377 3.08 11.76 21.95
N HIS A 378 2.12 12.20 21.14
CA HIS A 378 2.34 12.93 19.90
C HIS A 378 3.12 12.12 18.84
N VAL A 379 2.86 10.81 18.75
CA VAL A 379 3.31 9.95 17.64
C VAL A 379 2.09 9.33 16.98
N LEU A 380 1.95 9.55 15.68
CA LEU A 380 0.82 9.05 14.91
C LEU A 380 1.19 7.71 14.27
N MET A 381 0.45 6.67 14.59
CA MET A 381 0.60 5.33 14.00
C MET A 381 -0.77 4.66 13.88
N GLY A 382 -0.81 3.49 13.26
CA GLY A 382 -2.07 2.77 13.07
C GLY A 382 -1.95 1.30 13.43
N ARG A 383 -2.98 0.53 13.09
CA ARG A 383 -3.00 -0.92 13.25
C ARG A 383 -3.60 -1.60 12.02
N VAL A 384 -3.30 -2.90 11.87
CA VAL A 384 -3.64 -3.70 10.69
C VAL A 384 -3.79 -5.18 11.07
N GLY A 385 -4.08 -6.01 10.07
CA GLY A 385 -4.31 -7.44 10.23
C GLY A 385 -5.79 -7.76 10.45
N ARG A 386 -6.12 -9.06 10.37
CA ARG A 386 -7.49 -9.57 10.44
C ARG A 386 -8.26 -9.14 11.69
N ALA A 387 -7.55 -9.05 12.82
CA ALA A 387 -8.10 -8.65 14.11
C ALA A 387 -7.63 -7.25 14.56
N GLN A 388 -6.96 -6.48 13.71
CA GLN A 388 -6.39 -5.17 14.07
C GLN A 388 -5.42 -5.23 15.26
N HIS A 389 -4.66 -6.30 15.40
CA HIS A 389 -3.74 -6.60 16.51
C HIS A 389 -2.28 -6.30 16.18
N ILE A 390 -1.99 -5.86 14.97
CA ILE A 390 -0.63 -5.54 14.51
C ILE A 390 -0.48 -4.02 14.47
N LEU A 391 0.45 -3.48 15.27
CA LEU A 391 0.84 -2.08 15.19
C LEU A 391 1.52 -1.83 13.85
N LYS A 392 1.02 -0.88 13.08
CA LYS A 392 1.49 -0.58 11.73
C LYS A 392 2.26 0.74 11.72
N ILE A 393 3.54 0.65 11.35
CA ILE A 393 4.48 1.77 11.30
C ILE A 393 4.93 1.94 9.84
N ARG A 394 4.66 3.12 9.24
CA ARG A 394 4.98 3.46 7.85
C ARG A 394 5.28 4.94 7.72
N PRO A 395 6.41 5.41 8.26
CA PRO A 395 6.72 6.84 8.23
C PRO A 395 6.99 7.34 6.80
N PRO A 396 7.01 8.67 6.58
CA PRO A 396 7.63 9.26 5.40
C PRO A 396 9.08 8.80 5.24
N MET A 397 9.58 8.73 4.00
CA MET A 397 10.93 8.22 3.71
C MET A 397 12.07 9.09 4.24
N VAL A 398 11.78 10.32 4.62
CA VAL A 398 12.73 11.26 5.29
C VAL A 398 12.85 11.03 6.80
N PHE A 399 12.15 10.05 7.35
CA PHE A 399 12.23 9.66 8.75
C PHE A 399 13.66 9.25 9.09
N ASN A 400 14.25 9.86 10.11
CA ASN A 400 15.66 9.69 10.43
C ASN A 400 15.87 8.98 11.79
N ARG A 401 17.14 8.80 12.19
CA ARG A 401 17.45 8.12 13.47
C ARG A 401 16.91 8.85 14.69
N ALA A 402 16.91 10.18 14.70
CA ALA A 402 16.36 10.94 15.83
C ALA A 402 14.84 10.75 15.94
N ASP A 403 14.14 10.71 14.80
CA ASP A 403 12.73 10.36 14.75
C ASP A 403 12.48 8.92 15.24
N ALA A 404 13.38 7.99 14.89
CA ALA A 404 13.32 6.60 15.33
C ALA A 404 13.51 6.47 16.85
N ASP A 405 14.50 7.17 17.42
CA ASP A 405 14.76 7.20 18.86
C ASP A 405 13.55 7.75 19.61
N GLU A 406 12.99 8.88 19.17
CA GLU A 406 11.77 9.46 19.76
C GLU A 406 10.59 8.49 19.73
N MET A 407 10.39 7.81 18.59
CA MET A 407 9.31 6.85 18.46
C MET A 407 9.50 5.63 19.38
N LEU A 408 10.71 5.07 19.42
CA LEU A 408 11.03 3.89 20.24
C LEU A 408 10.89 4.18 21.73
N GLU A 409 11.39 5.34 22.20
CA GLU A 409 11.24 5.78 23.59
C GLU A 409 9.76 5.85 24.00
N LYS A 410 8.95 6.55 23.21
CA LYS A 410 7.52 6.73 23.48
C LYS A 410 6.74 5.42 23.37
N LEU A 411 7.16 4.53 22.49
CA LEU A 411 6.55 3.21 22.35
C LEU A 411 6.85 2.33 23.56
N ALA A 412 8.10 2.34 24.07
CA ALA A 412 8.47 1.64 25.28
C ALA A 412 7.61 2.11 26.48
N GLN A 413 7.50 3.43 26.68
CA GLN A 413 6.63 4.01 27.71
C GLN A 413 5.16 3.60 27.55
N SER A 414 4.68 3.48 26.30
CA SER A 414 3.31 3.06 26.05
C SER A 414 3.05 1.59 26.37
N PHE A 415 4.05 0.73 26.23
CA PHE A 415 3.97 -0.66 26.65
C PHE A 415 4.03 -0.82 28.18
N GLU A 416 4.82 0.00 28.89
CA GLU A 416 4.90 -0.02 30.37
C GLU A 416 3.55 0.32 31.04
N GLU A 417 2.68 1.06 30.38
CA GLU A 417 1.35 1.42 30.89
C GLU A 417 0.27 0.35 30.63
N LEU A 418 0.58 -0.66 29.81
CA LEU A 418 -0.35 -1.77 29.64
C LEU A 418 -0.34 -2.67 30.87
N PRO A 419 -1.50 -3.10 31.33
CA PRO A 419 -1.54 -4.15 32.36
C PRO A 419 -0.91 -5.44 31.79
N ALA A 420 -0.08 -6.08 32.61
CA ALA A 420 0.59 -7.33 32.30
C ALA A 420 -0.40 -8.48 32.03
#